data_3ca4a8c626f7ef7b48229b01c7b92a28
#
_entry.id   3ca4a8c626f7ef7b48229b01c7b92a28
#
_cell.length_a   1.000
_cell.length_b   1.000
_cell.length_c   1.000
_cell.angle_alpha   90.00
_cell.angle_beta   90.00
_cell.angle_gamma   90.00
#
_symmetry.space_group_name_H-M   'P 1'
#
loop_
_entity.id
_entity.type
_entity.pdbx_description
1 polymer ?
#
loop_
_entity_poly.entity_id
_entity_poly.type
_entity_poly.pdbx_seq_one_letter_code
_entity_poly.pdbx_strand_id
1 'polypeptide(L)'
;MLITIDRDNYATESWRLEEAYRLRHRIFVEEAGWEALRKPDGIERDQFDHEDAVHMLLYEGSRLIGYQRMLPTTRPYLLTEVYPQLCDGEPPRDPKVYEWTRFAVERDHRGDGRGLGQAGARLVLGYVEWGLENGVDTIVVEVDPMQSLKFIQCSFVTAQLGVMQQIDGVLTVAMLAHFDERTRKTLRKLVGVFDASAPAPRQEDVRRQA
;
A
#
# COMPACT_ATOMS: atom_id res chain seq x y z
N MET A 1 -10.58 -11.17 1.78
CA MET A 1 -9.95 -11.27 3.13
C MET A 1 -8.66 -10.47 3.14
N LEU A 2 -8.42 -9.65 4.16
CA LEU A 2 -7.14 -8.94 4.35
C LEU A 2 -6.34 -9.66 5.44
N ILE A 3 -5.06 -9.94 5.16
CA ILE A 3 -4.11 -10.52 6.12
C ILE A 3 -3.02 -9.48 6.36
N THR A 4 -2.76 -9.18 7.63
CA THR A 4 -1.66 -8.33 8.06
C THR A 4 -0.55 -9.20 8.63
N ILE A 5 0.67 -8.99 8.14
CA ILE A 5 1.90 -9.63 8.65
C ILE A 5 2.77 -8.52 9.21
N ASP A 6 3.03 -8.58 10.49
CA ASP A 6 3.89 -7.67 11.24
C ASP A 6 4.83 -8.47 12.15
N ARG A 7 5.57 -7.79 13.02
CA ARG A 7 6.55 -8.41 13.89
C ARG A 7 5.98 -9.56 14.74
N ASP A 8 4.72 -9.44 15.19
CA ASP A 8 4.12 -10.39 16.14
C ASP A 8 3.84 -11.74 15.49
N ASN A 9 3.55 -11.77 14.18
CA ASN A 9 3.22 -12.98 13.44
C ASN A 9 4.19 -13.30 12.28
N TYR A 10 5.25 -12.52 12.10
CA TYR A 10 6.18 -12.69 10.97
C TYR A 10 6.74 -14.10 10.87
N ALA A 11 7.14 -14.70 12.01
CA ALA A 11 7.73 -16.03 12.04
C ALA A 11 6.78 -17.13 11.52
N THR A 12 5.47 -16.97 11.68
CA THR A 12 4.45 -17.96 11.29
C THR A 12 3.82 -17.65 9.93
N GLU A 13 3.76 -16.40 9.51
CA GLU A 13 3.02 -15.98 8.32
C GLU A 13 3.91 -15.53 7.15
N SER A 14 5.23 -15.36 7.37
CA SER A 14 6.17 -14.85 6.34
C SER A 14 6.24 -15.72 5.08
N TRP A 15 5.86 -16.99 5.15
CA TRP A 15 5.77 -17.87 3.98
C TRP A 15 4.82 -17.33 2.89
N ARG A 16 3.80 -16.53 3.27
CA ARG A 16 2.89 -15.88 2.33
C ARG A 16 3.55 -14.76 1.54
N LEU A 17 4.67 -14.22 2.02
CA LEU A 17 5.34 -13.09 1.39
C LEU A 17 5.94 -13.47 0.02
N GLU A 18 6.26 -14.74 -0.21
CA GLU A 18 6.73 -15.16 -1.53
C GLU A 18 5.67 -14.90 -2.61
N GLU A 19 4.39 -15.17 -2.32
CA GLU A 19 3.28 -14.88 -3.22
C GLU A 19 3.15 -13.37 -3.48
N ALA A 20 3.30 -12.54 -2.43
CA ALA A 20 3.31 -11.09 -2.54
C ALA A 20 4.48 -10.58 -3.39
N TYR A 21 5.68 -11.14 -3.23
CA TYR A 21 6.85 -10.76 -4.04
C TYR A 21 6.69 -11.12 -5.52
N ARG A 22 6.00 -12.22 -5.84
CA ARG A 22 5.65 -12.57 -7.21
C ARG A 22 4.58 -11.61 -7.78
N LEU A 23 3.59 -11.22 -6.99
CA LEU A 23 2.62 -10.19 -7.37
C LEU A 23 3.31 -8.86 -7.66
N ARG A 24 4.23 -8.43 -6.80
CA ARG A 24 5.01 -7.20 -6.97
C ARG A 24 5.84 -7.24 -8.26
N HIS A 25 6.49 -8.37 -8.56
CA HIS A 25 7.25 -8.54 -9.79
C HIS A 25 6.36 -8.37 -11.03
N ARG A 26 5.20 -9.03 -11.07
CA ARG A 26 4.26 -8.86 -12.18
C ARG A 26 3.85 -7.40 -12.37
N ILE A 27 3.49 -6.72 -11.29
CA ILE A 27 2.95 -5.36 -11.36
C ILE A 27 4.04 -4.32 -11.62
N PHE A 28 5.15 -4.36 -10.89
CA PHE A 28 6.17 -3.31 -10.99
C PHE A 28 7.16 -3.57 -12.13
N VAL A 29 7.54 -4.82 -12.38
CA VAL A 29 8.54 -5.13 -13.40
C VAL A 29 7.89 -5.40 -14.76
N GLU A 30 6.89 -6.29 -14.82
CA GLU A 30 6.33 -6.71 -16.10
C GLU A 30 5.30 -5.70 -16.65
N GLU A 31 4.42 -5.14 -15.80
CA GLU A 31 3.41 -4.18 -16.24
C GLU A 31 3.90 -2.73 -16.24
N ALA A 32 4.58 -2.29 -15.16
CA ALA A 32 5.03 -0.89 -15.02
C ALA A 32 6.43 -0.64 -15.62
N GLY A 33 7.18 -1.70 -15.97
CA GLY A 33 8.47 -1.57 -16.64
C GLY A 33 9.62 -1.10 -15.74
N TRP A 34 9.54 -1.33 -14.44
CA TRP A 34 10.61 -0.96 -13.49
C TRP A 34 11.76 -1.98 -13.58
N GLU A 35 12.55 -1.89 -14.67
CA GLU A 35 13.60 -2.85 -14.99
C GLU A 35 14.69 -2.96 -13.92
N ALA A 36 14.95 -1.90 -13.17
CA ALA A 36 15.90 -1.93 -12.04
C ALA A 36 15.52 -2.93 -10.93
N LEU A 37 14.25 -3.32 -10.86
CA LEU A 37 13.76 -4.30 -9.89
C LEU A 37 13.73 -5.73 -10.44
N ARG A 38 14.05 -5.93 -11.73
CA ARG A 38 13.99 -7.25 -12.37
C ARG A 38 15.01 -8.20 -11.76
N LYS A 39 14.54 -9.38 -11.39
CA LYS A 39 15.37 -10.49 -10.93
C LYS A 39 15.04 -11.77 -11.71
N PRO A 40 16.03 -12.67 -11.94
CA PRO A 40 15.83 -13.88 -12.74
C PRO A 40 14.80 -14.86 -12.16
N ASP A 41 14.59 -14.84 -10.85
CA ASP A 41 13.65 -15.71 -10.13
C ASP A 41 12.20 -15.23 -10.17
N GLY A 42 11.94 -14.03 -10.75
CA GLY A 42 10.60 -13.45 -10.81
C GLY A 42 10.08 -13.00 -9.44
N ILE A 43 10.97 -12.72 -8.48
CA ILE A 43 10.63 -12.30 -7.12
C ILE A 43 11.14 -10.86 -6.89
N GLU A 44 10.24 -9.90 -6.74
CA GLU A 44 10.60 -8.53 -6.36
C GLU A 44 10.66 -8.44 -4.84
N ARG A 45 11.87 -8.47 -4.29
CA ARG A 45 12.18 -8.32 -2.88
C ARG A 45 13.35 -7.36 -2.73
N ASP A 46 13.28 -6.47 -1.74
CA ASP A 46 14.32 -5.48 -1.44
C ASP A 46 14.79 -5.58 0.04
N GLN A 47 15.74 -4.72 0.43
CA GLN A 47 16.32 -4.68 1.78
C GLN A 47 15.33 -4.26 2.86
N PHE A 48 14.19 -3.70 2.49
CA PHE A 48 13.14 -3.26 3.41
C PHE A 48 12.09 -4.33 3.69
N ASP A 49 12.21 -5.52 3.08
CA ASP A 49 11.34 -6.67 3.35
C ASP A 49 11.90 -7.47 4.55
N HIS A 50 11.72 -6.94 5.75
CA HIS A 50 12.20 -7.49 7.01
C HIS A 50 11.05 -7.59 8.04
N GLU A 51 11.31 -8.22 9.18
CA GLU A 51 10.30 -8.51 10.22
C GLU A 51 9.65 -7.27 10.87
N ASP A 52 10.28 -6.09 10.78
CA ASP A 52 9.70 -4.85 11.31
C ASP A 52 8.80 -4.14 10.28
N ALA A 53 8.81 -4.56 9.02
CA ALA A 53 7.88 -4.07 8.03
C ALA A 53 6.49 -4.66 8.26
N VAL A 54 5.45 -3.86 8.01
CA VAL A 54 4.07 -4.32 8.03
C VAL A 54 3.64 -4.61 6.60
N HIS A 55 3.29 -5.85 6.34
CA HIS A 55 2.83 -6.31 5.04
C HIS A 55 1.34 -6.60 5.10
N MET A 56 0.58 -6.10 4.13
CA MET A 56 -0.84 -6.38 4.02
C MET A 56 -1.17 -7.04 2.69
N LEU A 57 -1.78 -8.21 2.77
CA LEU A 57 -2.11 -9.07 1.64
C LEU A 57 -3.63 -9.15 1.51
N LEU A 58 -4.18 -8.72 0.38
CA LEU A 58 -5.61 -8.77 0.10
C LEU A 58 -5.94 -9.95 -0.80
N TYR A 59 -6.75 -10.87 -0.30
CA TYR A 59 -7.21 -12.06 -1.01
C TYR A 59 -8.67 -11.96 -1.45
N GLU A 60 -8.95 -12.48 -2.64
CA GLU A 60 -10.28 -12.86 -3.10
C GLU A 60 -10.32 -14.38 -3.26
N GLY A 61 -11.10 -15.07 -2.42
CA GLY A 61 -10.98 -16.53 -2.28
C GLY A 61 -9.55 -16.92 -1.87
N SER A 62 -8.90 -17.74 -2.69
CA SER A 62 -7.49 -18.17 -2.53
C SER A 62 -6.50 -17.33 -3.35
N ARG A 63 -6.95 -16.38 -4.17
CA ARG A 63 -6.09 -15.57 -5.04
C ARG A 63 -5.65 -14.31 -4.31
N LEU A 64 -4.36 -14.04 -4.27
CA LEU A 64 -3.81 -12.75 -3.86
C LEU A 64 -4.07 -11.72 -4.96
N ILE A 65 -4.86 -10.67 -4.64
CA ILE A 65 -5.27 -9.63 -5.60
C ILE A 65 -4.70 -8.25 -5.28
N GLY A 66 -4.09 -8.09 -4.11
CA GLY A 66 -3.50 -6.82 -3.73
C GLY A 66 -2.52 -6.94 -2.58
N TYR A 67 -1.60 -5.99 -2.53
CA TYR A 67 -0.53 -5.94 -1.54
C TYR A 67 -0.14 -4.49 -1.25
N GLN A 68 0.33 -4.26 -0.05
CA GLN A 68 1.02 -3.03 0.34
C GLN A 68 1.98 -3.30 1.49
N ARG A 69 2.97 -2.39 1.66
CA ARG A 69 3.95 -2.46 2.74
C ARG A 69 4.06 -1.10 3.44
N MET A 70 4.23 -1.15 4.76
CA MET A 70 4.56 0.01 5.56
C MET A 70 5.85 -0.23 6.33
N LEU A 71 6.74 0.76 6.34
CA LEU A 71 8.06 0.72 6.95
C LEU A 71 8.10 1.69 8.14
N PRO A 72 8.58 1.27 9.32
CA PRO A 72 8.74 2.18 10.45
C PRO A 72 9.83 3.22 10.14
N THR A 73 9.53 4.52 10.29
CA THR A 73 10.50 5.59 10.02
C THR A 73 11.61 5.68 11.08
N THR A 74 11.50 4.93 12.16
CA THR A 74 12.55 4.79 13.18
C THR A 74 13.74 3.95 12.71
N ARG A 75 13.63 3.26 11.57
CA ARG A 75 14.68 2.50 10.88
C ARG A 75 14.98 3.13 9.52
N PRO A 76 16.04 2.69 8.79
CA PRO A 76 16.22 3.06 7.39
C PRO A 76 14.99 2.69 6.55
N TYR A 77 14.50 3.61 5.73
CA TYR A 77 13.34 3.45 4.86
C TYR A 77 13.59 4.12 3.50
N LEU A 78 12.66 3.99 2.55
CA LEU A 78 12.90 4.29 1.14
C LEU A 78 13.29 5.77 0.93
N LEU A 79 12.58 6.71 1.55
CA LEU A 79 12.90 8.14 1.46
C LEU A 79 14.32 8.43 1.95
N THR A 80 14.77 7.80 3.07
CA THR A 80 16.11 8.06 3.60
C THR A 80 17.23 7.43 2.81
N GLU A 81 17.01 6.25 2.21
CA GLU A 81 18.07 5.46 1.60
C GLU A 81 18.11 5.60 0.07
N VAL A 82 16.97 5.88 -0.56
CA VAL A 82 16.85 5.86 -2.02
C VAL A 82 16.49 7.24 -2.59
N TYR A 83 15.63 7.99 -1.92
CA TYR A 83 15.10 9.26 -2.43
C TYR A 83 15.30 10.46 -1.48
N PRO A 84 16.46 10.61 -0.81
CA PRO A 84 16.67 11.69 0.16
C PRO A 84 16.49 13.10 -0.44
N GLN A 85 16.68 13.23 -1.74
CA GLN A 85 16.50 14.50 -2.47
C GLN A 85 15.04 14.98 -2.53
N LEU A 86 14.05 14.14 -2.19
CA LEU A 86 12.64 14.52 -2.15
C LEU A 86 12.23 15.21 -0.84
N CYS A 87 13.16 15.35 0.12
CA CYS A 87 12.90 15.99 1.41
C CYS A 87 13.84 17.20 1.59
N ASP A 88 13.28 18.38 1.82
CA ASP A 88 14.04 19.63 1.99
C ASP A 88 14.73 19.76 3.36
N GLY A 89 14.43 18.87 4.28
CA GLY A 89 14.98 18.85 5.64
C GLY A 89 15.34 17.45 6.09
N GLU A 90 15.34 17.22 7.40
CA GLU A 90 15.53 15.87 7.94
C GLU A 90 14.26 15.04 7.69
N PRO A 91 14.37 13.86 7.06
CA PRO A 91 13.25 12.96 6.89
C PRO A 91 12.65 12.56 8.25
N PRO A 92 11.32 12.36 8.34
CA PRO A 92 10.65 12.02 9.59
C PRO A 92 11.22 10.77 10.26
N ARG A 93 11.42 10.84 11.60
CA ARG A 93 11.83 9.71 12.45
C ARG A 93 10.97 9.70 13.70
N ASP A 94 9.82 9.05 13.64
CA ASP A 94 8.85 9.00 14.73
C ASP A 94 8.15 7.63 14.75
N PRO A 95 7.94 7.00 15.91
CA PRO A 95 7.23 5.72 16.00
C PRO A 95 5.77 5.78 15.54
N LYS A 96 5.17 6.97 15.43
CA LYS A 96 3.81 7.17 14.91
C LYS A 96 3.77 7.38 13.39
N VAL A 97 4.93 7.43 12.73
CA VAL A 97 5.06 7.69 11.30
C VAL A 97 5.65 6.46 10.62
N TYR A 98 4.96 5.96 9.61
CA TYR A 98 5.41 4.87 8.76
C TYR A 98 5.52 5.34 7.31
N GLU A 99 6.39 4.75 6.52
CA GLU A 99 6.43 4.97 5.07
C GLU A 99 5.58 3.93 4.36
N TRP A 100 4.64 4.38 3.53
CA TRP A 100 3.78 3.52 2.73
C TRP A 100 4.37 3.25 1.35
N THR A 101 4.66 2.01 1.07
CA THR A 101 5.33 1.59 -0.17
C THR A 101 4.68 0.37 -0.81
N ARG A 102 5.07 0.08 -2.04
CA ARG A 102 4.71 -1.15 -2.76
C ARG A 102 3.21 -1.42 -2.83
N PHE A 103 2.42 -0.35 -2.99
CA PHE A 103 0.98 -0.49 -3.22
C PHE A 103 0.73 -1.14 -4.59
N ALA A 104 0.25 -2.35 -4.58
CA ALA A 104 0.04 -3.19 -5.74
C ALA A 104 -1.38 -3.77 -5.74
N VAL A 105 -2.10 -3.65 -6.85
CA VAL A 105 -3.41 -4.25 -7.07
C VAL A 105 -3.41 -4.90 -8.45
N GLU A 106 -3.89 -6.14 -8.53
CA GLU A 106 -4.06 -6.88 -9.79
C GLU A 106 -4.90 -6.06 -10.78
N ARG A 107 -4.54 -6.13 -12.07
CA ARG A 107 -5.09 -5.28 -13.12
C ARG A 107 -6.61 -5.34 -13.23
N ASP A 108 -7.18 -6.54 -13.12
CA ASP A 108 -8.62 -6.80 -13.17
C ASP A 108 -9.39 -6.37 -11.90
N HIS A 109 -8.67 -5.96 -10.85
CA HIS A 109 -9.23 -5.46 -9.58
C HIS A 109 -8.97 -3.96 -9.35
N ARG A 110 -8.29 -3.29 -10.32
CA ARG A 110 -8.13 -1.82 -10.30
C ARG A 110 -9.44 -1.17 -10.71
N GLY A 111 -9.76 -0.02 -10.11
CA GLY A 111 -10.89 0.78 -10.55
C GLY A 111 -10.67 1.42 -11.93
N ASP A 112 -11.63 2.23 -12.36
CA ASP A 112 -11.62 2.96 -13.65
C ASP A 112 -10.58 4.10 -13.75
N GLY A 113 -9.66 4.20 -12.78
CA GLY A 113 -8.61 5.21 -12.71
C GLY A 113 -9.01 6.55 -12.07
N ARG A 114 -10.31 6.79 -11.85
CA ARG A 114 -10.82 8.07 -11.28
C ARG A 114 -10.68 8.16 -9.76
N GLY A 115 -10.43 7.04 -9.08
CA GLY A 115 -10.28 6.97 -7.63
C GLY A 115 -9.61 5.66 -7.20
N LEU A 116 -9.76 5.31 -5.92
CA LEU A 116 -9.42 3.99 -5.43
C LEU A 116 -10.51 3.01 -5.89
N GLY A 117 -10.11 1.95 -6.61
CA GLY A 117 -10.99 0.81 -6.84
C GLY A 117 -11.28 0.07 -5.54
N GLN A 118 -12.22 -0.90 -5.58
CA GLN A 118 -12.62 -1.65 -4.39
C GLN A 118 -11.45 -2.29 -3.65
N ALA A 119 -10.55 -2.98 -4.36
CA ALA A 119 -9.37 -3.62 -3.76
C ALA A 119 -8.43 -2.57 -3.15
N GLY A 120 -8.17 -1.48 -3.87
CA GLY A 120 -7.37 -0.37 -3.36
C GLY A 120 -7.96 0.28 -2.11
N ALA A 121 -9.26 0.53 -2.09
CA ALA A 121 -9.93 1.10 -0.93
C ALA A 121 -9.87 0.18 0.30
N ARG A 122 -9.98 -1.14 0.11
CA ARG A 122 -9.84 -2.13 1.20
C ARG A 122 -8.42 -2.17 1.75
N LEU A 123 -7.39 -2.09 0.89
CA LEU A 123 -5.99 -2.00 1.33
C LEU A 123 -5.75 -0.72 2.14
N VAL A 124 -6.14 0.44 1.60
CA VAL A 124 -5.97 1.73 2.29
C VAL A 124 -6.74 1.76 3.61
N LEU A 125 -7.95 1.24 3.67
CA LEU A 125 -8.70 1.09 4.92
C LEU A 125 -7.93 0.20 5.91
N GLY A 126 -7.37 -0.90 5.44
CA GLY A 126 -6.63 -1.85 6.27
C GLY A 126 -5.47 -1.19 7.01
N TYR A 127 -4.63 -0.40 6.31
CA TYR A 127 -3.52 0.25 7.01
C TYR A 127 -3.97 1.40 7.93
N VAL A 128 -5.05 2.11 7.59
CA VAL A 128 -5.61 3.14 8.47
C VAL A 128 -6.17 2.52 9.76
N GLU A 129 -6.87 1.39 9.66
CA GLU A 129 -7.36 0.67 10.84
C GLU A 129 -6.21 0.14 11.68
N TRP A 130 -5.24 -0.57 11.06
CA TRP A 130 -4.06 -1.06 11.75
C TRP A 130 -3.29 0.09 12.41
N GLY A 131 -3.08 1.20 11.70
CA GLY A 131 -2.35 2.35 12.21
C GLY A 131 -3.00 2.93 13.46
N LEU A 132 -4.30 3.22 13.41
CA LEU A 132 -5.03 3.77 14.56
C LEU A 132 -5.02 2.82 15.77
N GLU A 133 -5.07 1.51 15.54
CA GLU A 133 -4.98 0.48 16.61
C GLU A 133 -3.57 0.39 17.21
N ASN A 134 -2.51 0.72 16.44
CA ASN A 134 -1.12 0.63 16.87
C ASN A 134 -0.49 2.00 17.18
N GLY A 135 -1.30 3.08 17.26
CA GLY A 135 -0.83 4.42 17.59
C GLY A 135 -0.06 5.10 16.46
N VAL A 136 -0.19 4.62 15.22
CA VAL A 136 0.33 5.24 13.99
C VAL A 136 -0.77 6.08 13.38
N ASP A 137 -0.49 7.34 13.09
CA ASP A 137 -1.47 8.30 12.57
C ASP A 137 -1.00 9.05 11.32
N THR A 138 0.21 8.77 10.86
CA THR A 138 0.83 9.49 9.74
C THR A 138 1.64 8.54 8.87
N ILE A 139 1.57 8.73 7.57
CA ILE A 139 2.47 8.06 6.61
C ILE A 139 3.30 9.07 5.84
N VAL A 140 4.53 8.65 5.50
CA VAL A 140 5.35 9.19 4.41
C VAL A 140 4.99 8.44 3.14
N VAL A 141 4.91 9.13 2.01
CA VAL A 141 4.68 8.50 0.72
C VAL A 141 5.31 9.30 -0.40
N GLU A 142 5.96 8.62 -1.35
CA GLU A 142 6.47 9.18 -2.59
C GLU A 142 5.48 8.86 -3.70
N VAL A 143 4.88 9.88 -4.26
CA VAL A 143 3.81 9.73 -5.26
C VAL A 143 3.92 10.74 -6.40
N ASP A 144 3.36 10.37 -7.53
CA ASP A 144 3.02 11.32 -8.57
C ASP A 144 1.94 12.30 -8.05
N PRO A 145 2.05 13.61 -8.37
CA PRO A 145 1.14 14.63 -7.87
C PRO A 145 -0.35 14.37 -8.14
N MET A 146 -0.68 13.66 -9.21
CA MET A 146 -2.08 13.29 -9.49
C MET A 146 -2.59 12.23 -8.49
N GLN A 147 -1.71 11.36 -7.99
CA GLN A 147 -2.07 10.39 -6.95
C GLN A 147 -2.34 11.08 -5.60
N SER A 148 -1.70 12.23 -5.33
CA SER A 148 -1.91 12.97 -4.09
C SER A 148 -3.37 13.40 -3.88
N LEU A 149 -4.12 13.62 -4.95
CA LEU A 149 -5.55 13.96 -4.88
C LEU A 149 -6.40 12.85 -4.25
N LYS A 150 -5.99 11.59 -4.39
CA LYS A 150 -6.69 10.45 -3.80
C LYS A 150 -6.64 10.48 -2.28
N PHE A 151 -5.55 10.97 -1.69
CA PHE A 151 -5.45 11.16 -0.25
C PHE A 151 -6.46 12.18 0.27
N ILE A 152 -6.59 13.32 -0.43
CA ILE A 152 -7.56 14.36 -0.08
C ILE A 152 -8.99 13.82 -0.19
N GLN A 153 -9.31 13.08 -1.25
CA GLN A 153 -10.62 12.43 -1.43
C GLN A 153 -10.96 11.45 -0.29
N CYS A 154 -9.95 10.80 0.27
CA CYS A 154 -10.09 9.89 1.40
C CYS A 154 -10.00 10.58 2.77
N SER A 155 -10.00 11.92 2.81
CA SER A 155 -9.95 12.74 4.03
C SER A 155 -8.62 12.66 4.80
N PHE A 156 -7.49 12.38 4.11
CA PHE A 156 -6.17 12.60 4.69
C PHE A 156 -5.83 14.09 4.71
N VAL A 157 -5.04 14.50 5.70
CA VAL A 157 -4.42 15.82 5.73
C VAL A 157 -2.99 15.70 5.26
N THR A 158 -2.64 16.38 4.17
CA THR A 158 -1.35 16.18 3.51
C THR A 158 -0.46 17.42 3.61
N ALA A 159 0.87 17.18 3.72
CA ALA A 159 1.91 18.22 3.66
C ALA A 159 3.09 17.70 2.84
N GLN A 160 3.63 18.50 1.94
CA GLN A 160 4.82 18.14 1.17
C GLN A 160 6.07 18.20 2.06
N LEU A 161 7.01 17.30 1.84
CA LEU A 161 8.30 17.25 2.53
C LEU A 161 9.40 17.98 1.77
N GLY A 162 9.22 18.20 0.47
CA GLY A 162 10.16 18.92 -0.38
C GLY A 162 9.57 19.26 -1.74
N VAL A 163 10.40 19.78 -2.63
CA VAL A 163 9.99 20.13 -3.99
C VAL A 163 9.84 18.86 -4.84
N MET A 164 8.90 18.91 -5.79
CA MET A 164 8.72 17.84 -6.78
C MET A 164 9.98 17.68 -7.64
N GLN A 165 10.37 16.44 -7.89
CA GLN A 165 11.51 16.11 -8.73
C GLN A 165 11.18 15.00 -9.72
N GLN A 166 11.96 14.92 -10.81
CA GLN A 166 11.88 13.80 -11.75
C GLN A 166 12.66 12.61 -11.21
N ILE A 167 11.97 11.53 -10.93
CA ILE A 167 12.55 10.24 -10.54
C ILE A 167 12.24 9.23 -11.64
N ASP A 168 13.25 8.73 -12.32
CA ASP A 168 13.10 7.78 -13.44
C ASP A 168 12.06 8.21 -14.49
N GLY A 169 12.00 9.51 -14.79
CA GLY A 169 11.08 10.08 -15.76
C GLY A 169 9.65 10.36 -15.24
N VAL A 170 9.39 10.07 -13.97
CA VAL A 170 8.10 10.36 -13.31
C VAL A 170 8.26 11.54 -12.36
N LEU A 171 7.39 12.55 -12.50
CA LEU A 171 7.33 13.65 -11.54
C LEU A 171 6.85 13.10 -10.20
N THR A 172 7.67 13.23 -9.16
CA THR A 172 7.46 12.62 -7.84
C THR A 172 7.56 13.67 -6.74
N VAL A 173 6.72 13.55 -5.73
CA VAL A 173 6.76 14.35 -4.51
C VAL A 173 6.72 13.43 -3.29
N ALA A 174 7.59 13.70 -2.30
CA ALA A 174 7.44 13.10 -0.97
C ALA A 174 6.49 13.96 -0.12
N MET A 175 5.58 13.31 0.58
CA MET A 175 4.61 13.99 1.41
C MET A 175 4.29 13.21 2.69
N LEU A 176 3.89 13.93 3.73
CA LEU A 176 3.18 13.37 4.86
C LEU A 176 1.68 13.30 4.52
N ALA A 177 1.04 12.23 4.95
CA ALA A 177 -0.41 12.11 4.90
C ALA A 177 -0.90 11.63 6.29
N HIS A 178 -1.47 12.55 7.03
CA HIS A 178 -2.04 12.29 8.34
C HIS A 178 -3.45 11.73 8.20
N PHE A 179 -3.80 10.75 9.04
CA PHE A 179 -5.10 10.10 9.06
C PHE A 179 -5.63 9.94 10.50
N ASP A 180 -6.94 9.94 10.61
CA ASP A 180 -7.67 9.87 11.86
C ASP A 180 -8.99 9.09 11.71
N GLU A 181 -9.85 9.16 12.70
CA GLU A 181 -11.18 8.57 12.69
C GLU A 181 -12.06 9.07 11.52
N ARG A 182 -11.87 10.30 11.05
CA ARG A 182 -12.58 10.84 9.89
C ARG A 182 -12.15 10.14 8.60
N THR A 183 -10.85 9.92 8.45
CA THR A 183 -10.27 9.15 7.33
C THR A 183 -10.82 7.73 7.32
N ARG A 184 -10.78 7.04 8.47
CA ARG A 184 -11.33 5.69 8.64
C ARG A 184 -12.81 5.64 8.26
N LYS A 185 -13.62 6.58 8.75
CA LYS A 185 -15.05 6.65 8.44
C LYS A 185 -15.33 6.88 6.95
N THR A 186 -14.54 7.74 6.31
CA THR A 186 -14.64 7.99 4.86
C THR A 186 -14.33 6.73 4.06
N LEU A 187 -13.26 6.02 4.40
CA LEU A 187 -12.85 4.79 3.72
C LEU A 187 -13.84 3.65 3.95
N ARG A 188 -14.35 3.47 5.17
CA ARG A 188 -15.42 2.49 5.46
C ARG A 188 -16.67 2.73 4.63
N LYS A 189 -17.06 4.00 4.47
CA LYS A 189 -18.20 4.37 3.60
C LYS A 189 -17.89 4.03 2.14
N LEU A 190 -16.67 4.32 1.65
CA LEU A 190 -16.27 4.01 0.29
C LEU A 190 -16.29 2.50 0.03
N VAL A 191 -15.72 1.69 0.91
CA VAL A 191 -15.76 0.22 0.82
C VAL A 191 -17.19 -0.29 0.87
N GLY A 192 -18.04 0.23 1.75
CA GLY A 192 -19.45 -0.14 1.84
C GLY A 192 -20.25 0.14 0.57
N VAL A 193 -19.95 1.23 -0.15
CA VAL A 193 -20.56 1.52 -1.47
C VAL A 193 -20.17 0.47 -2.50
N PHE A 194 -18.89 0.06 -2.54
CA PHE A 194 -18.44 -1.00 -3.45
C PHE A 194 -19.08 -2.34 -3.14
N ASP A 195 -19.17 -2.71 -1.85
CA ASP A 195 -19.78 -3.98 -1.43
C ASP A 195 -21.28 -4.03 -1.76
N ALA A 196 -22.00 -2.92 -1.62
CA ALA A 196 -23.40 -2.82 -1.97
C ALA A 196 -23.67 -2.86 -3.49
N SER A 197 -22.69 -2.44 -4.30
CA SER A 197 -22.79 -2.45 -5.77
C SER A 197 -22.27 -3.74 -6.42
N ALA A 198 -21.64 -4.62 -5.63
CA ALA A 198 -21.17 -5.91 -6.14
C ALA A 198 -22.36 -6.79 -6.56
N PRO A 199 -22.30 -7.46 -7.73
CA PRO A 199 -23.34 -8.40 -8.12
C PRO A 199 -23.46 -9.52 -7.09
N ALA A 200 -24.69 -9.94 -6.80
CA ALA A 200 -24.93 -11.07 -5.88
C ALA A 200 -24.13 -12.30 -6.34
N PRO A 201 -23.49 -13.06 -5.42
CA PRO A 201 -22.71 -14.22 -5.78
C PRO A 201 -23.56 -15.19 -6.60
N ARG A 202 -23.04 -15.66 -7.74
CA ARG A 202 -23.75 -16.65 -8.56
C ARG A 202 -23.92 -17.93 -7.75
N GLN A 203 -25.06 -18.56 -7.86
CA GLN A 203 -25.38 -19.81 -7.13
C GLN A 203 -24.35 -20.94 -7.32
N GLU A 204 -23.53 -20.89 -8.38
CA GLU A 204 -22.45 -21.84 -8.66
C GLU A 204 -21.24 -21.67 -7.72
N ASP A 205 -20.98 -20.45 -7.24
CA ASP A 205 -19.83 -20.17 -6.35
C ASP A 205 -20.09 -20.68 -4.92
N VAL A 206 -21.36 -20.70 -4.49
CA VAL A 206 -21.76 -21.21 -3.16
C VAL A 206 -21.61 -22.73 -3.05
N ARG A 207 -21.74 -23.45 -4.15
CA ARG A 207 -21.60 -24.95 -4.18
C ARG A 207 -20.16 -25.45 -4.17
N ARG A 208 -19.16 -24.61 -4.41
CA ARG A 208 -17.75 -24.98 -4.37
C ARG A 208 -17.09 -24.76 -3.01
N GLN A 209 -17.81 -24.14 -2.06
CA GLN A 209 -17.31 -23.85 -0.70
C GLN A 209 -17.99 -24.71 0.38
N ALA A 210 -18.90 -25.60 0.01
CA ALA A 210 -19.52 -26.62 0.87
C ALA A 210 -18.96 -28.02 0.54
#